data_6026d183b7c55264c4ae2f2968239300
#
_entry.id   6026d183b7c55264c4ae2f2968239300
#
_cell.length_a   1.000
_cell.length_b   1.000
_cell.length_c   1.000
_cell.angle_alpha   90.00
_cell.angle_beta   90.00
_cell.angle_gamma   90.00
#
_symmetry.space_group_name_H-M   'P 1'
#
loop_
_entity.id
_entity.type
_entity.pdbx_description
1 polymer ?
#
loop_
_entity_poly.entity_id
_entity_poly.type
_entity_poly.pdbx_seq_one_letter_code
_entity_poly.pdbx_strand_id
1 'polypeptide(L)'
;MIDFTLTKKQQELKEGLNQLGRYVIRPMSLEMDKKKDVPETFLRNFMKLSHSFRSEDVNEFTDAAATVNKVRDPSKPSQSNRTAAIGAEELAWADAAMLLCIPGPGLGGPPVRATGTPEQKERFLGMFANMEETELKWGAYGLTEPGAGSDVAAIRTSCRKDGDHWILNGRKCYITNGARAIWTVIFATVDPALGRAGHRTFVVEKGTPGFEIGKIEEKLGLRANETAELVLEDCRVPDANLLGGEEAYASRAGGFMTAMKTFDNTRPLVGAMAVGIGRAAYEYARDFVKENYVLSRPIPRYAAIAERLAKIGRRLEAARSLVYRATYLADMSIPNAKEASMAKAAAGQAAIWACIEAIEICGAHGSLQTEHALLEKWFRDIKVYDIFEGTGNIQRIVISKRILTDLKAF
;
A
#
# COMPACT_ATOMS: atom_id res chain seq x y z
N MET A 1 -8.53 -5.91 26.05
CA MET A 1 -9.30 -4.75 25.51
C MET A 1 -8.36 -3.95 24.63
N ILE A 2 -8.81 -3.51 23.46
CA ILE A 2 -7.96 -2.70 22.56
C ILE A 2 -7.91 -1.28 23.14
N ASP A 3 -6.73 -0.77 23.40
CA ASP A 3 -6.52 0.63 23.76
C ASP A 3 -6.27 1.45 22.49
N PHE A 4 -7.12 2.43 22.23
CA PHE A 4 -7.00 3.34 21.07
C PHE A 4 -6.15 4.57 21.38
N THR A 5 -5.70 4.76 22.61
CA THR A 5 -4.82 5.86 23.00
C THR A 5 -3.47 5.74 22.28
N LEU A 6 -3.02 6.82 21.68
CA LEU A 6 -1.71 6.87 21.05
C LEU A 6 -0.61 7.00 22.11
N THR A 7 0.49 6.29 21.91
CA THR A 7 1.70 6.53 22.72
C THR A 7 2.27 7.91 22.40
N LYS A 8 3.11 8.45 23.27
CA LYS A 8 3.78 9.74 23.05
C LYS A 8 4.53 9.77 21.72
N LYS A 9 5.27 8.70 21.41
CA LYS A 9 6.00 8.57 20.13
C LYS A 9 5.06 8.56 18.91
N GLN A 10 3.93 7.86 19.00
CA GLN A 10 2.93 7.84 17.93
C GLN A 10 2.29 9.22 17.73
N GLN A 11 2.06 9.94 18.81
CA GLN A 11 1.55 11.31 18.78
C GLN A 11 2.56 12.26 18.09
N GLU A 12 3.82 12.22 18.51
CA GLU A 12 4.91 13.01 17.91
C GLU A 12 5.08 12.71 16.41
N LEU A 13 5.08 11.44 16.03
CA LEU A 13 5.12 11.03 14.62
C LEU A 13 3.93 11.61 13.83
N LYS A 14 2.71 11.44 14.36
CA LYS A 14 1.49 11.95 13.75
C LYS A 14 1.54 13.46 13.53
N GLU A 15 1.93 14.21 14.58
CA GLU A 15 2.02 15.66 14.52
C GLU A 15 3.11 16.12 13.54
N GLY A 16 4.29 15.51 13.58
CA GLY A 16 5.40 15.82 12.68
C GLY A 16 5.04 15.55 11.21
N LEU A 17 4.44 14.40 10.90
CA LEU A 17 3.99 14.08 9.55
C LEU A 17 2.83 14.98 9.09
N ASN A 18 1.92 15.37 9.99
CA ASN A 18 0.85 16.31 9.66
C ASN A 18 1.40 17.69 9.32
N GLN A 19 2.38 18.19 10.08
CA GLN A 19 3.06 19.46 9.77
C GLN A 19 3.79 19.39 8.43
N LEU A 20 4.60 18.36 8.20
CA LEU A 20 5.27 18.13 6.93
C LEU A 20 4.25 18.06 5.78
N GLY A 21 3.16 17.34 6.00
CA GLY A 21 2.05 17.23 5.05
C GLY A 21 1.44 18.57 4.70
N ARG A 22 1.13 19.38 5.71
CA ARG A 22 0.46 20.69 5.57
C ARG A 22 1.34 21.71 4.86
N TYR A 23 2.59 21.81 5.25
CA TYR A 23 3.47 22.92 4.84
C TYR A 23 4.39 22.58 3.65
N VAL A 24 4.59 21.30 3.37
CA VAL A 24 5.51 20.89 2.29
C VAL A 24 4.81 20.00 1.25
N ILE A 25 4.24 18.86 1.64
CA ILE A 25 3.75 17.86 0.66
C ILE A 25 2.47 18.37 -0.03
N ARG A 26 1.47 18.84 0.72
CA ARG A 26 0.19 19.28 0.14
C ARG A 26 0.32 20.46 -0.81
N PRO A 27 1.16 21.50 -0.56
CA PRO A 27 1.44 22.53 -1.56
C PRO A 27 2.00 22.01 -2.87
N MET A 28 2.78 20.92 -2.85
CA MET A 28 3.37 20.31 -4.05
C MET A 28 2.43 19.33 -4.76
N SER A 29 1.35 18.88 -4.11
CA SER A 29 0.51 17.77 -4.52
C SER A 29 -0.06 17.92 -5.94
N LEU A 30 -0.55 19.11 -6.30
CA LEU A 30 -1.10 19.40 -7.63
C LEU A 30 -0.02 19.39 -8.72
N GLU A 31 1.16 19.90 -8.41
CA GLU A 31 2.29 19.88 -9.34
C GLU A 31 2.81 18.46 -9.56
N MET A 32 2.92 17.65 -8.50
CA MET A 32 3.28 16.25 -8.59
C MET A 32 2.27 15.45 -9.43
N ASP A 33 0.98 15.69 -9.26
CA ASP A 33 -0.08 15.07 -10.08
C ASP A 33 0.07 15.44 -11.56
N LYS A 34 0.33 16.73 -11.85
CA LYS A 34 0.51 17.23 -13.22
C LYS A 34 1.79 16.72 -13.88
N LYS A 35 2.91 16.70 -13.15
CA LYS A 35 4.20 16.21 -13.63
C LYS A 35 4.29 14.70 -13.66
N LYS A 36 3.39 14.01 -12.98
CA LYS A 36 3.36 12.54 -12.80
C LYS A 36 4.62 12.00 -12.12
N ASP A 37 5.22 12.79 -11.25
CA ASP A 37 6.42 12.41 -10.50
C ASP A 37 6.57 13.22 -9.22
N VAL A 38 7.38 12.71 -8.29
CA VAL A 38 7.79 13.38 -7.06
C VAL A 38 9.23 13.85 -7.21
N PRO A 39 9.54 15.13 -6.90
CA PRO A 39 10.91 15.63 -7.02
C PRO A 39 11.92 14.78 -6.23
N GLU A 40 13.01 14.38 -6.89
CA GLU A 40 14.04 13.54 -6.26
C GLU A 40 14.68 14.24 -5.04
N THR A 41 14.89 15.55 -5.14
CA THR A 41 15.41 16.34 -4.01
C THR A 41 14.52 16.27 -2.77
N PHE A 42 13.19 16.27 -2.97
CA PHE A 42 12.24 16.07 -1.89
C PHE A 42 12.36 14.65 -1.30
N LEU A 43 12.41 13.62 -2.15
CA LEU A 43 12.52 12.22 -1.69
C LEU A 43 13.82 12.02 -0.88
N ARG A 44 14.94 12.55 -1.31
CA ARG A 44 16.21 12.51 -0.56
C ARG A 44 16.10 13.18 0.80
N ASN A 45 15.53 14.39 0.86
CA ASN A 45 15.34 15.11 2.11
C ASN A 45 14.35 14.39 3.04
N PHE A 46 13.29 13.81 2.48
CA PHE A 46 12.34 12.99 3.23
C PHE A 46 13.02 11.75 3.83
N MET A 47 13.86 11.06 3.07
CA MET A 47 14.63 9.91 3.57
C MET A 47 15.54 10.31 4.74
N LYS A 48 16.30 11.42 4.61
CA LYS A 48 17.13 11.94 5.71
C LYS A 48 16.30 12.27 6.96
N LEU A 49 15.16 12.94 6.78
CA LEU A 49 14.26 13.29 7.86
C LEU A 49 13.65 12.04 8.52
N SER A 50 13.28 11.04 7.73
CA SER A 50 12.73 9.80 8.24
C SER A 50 13.70 9.05 9.14
N HIS A 51 15.01 9.16 8.89
CA HIS A 51 16.06 8.62 9.77
C HIS A 51 16.07 9.26 11.15
N SER A 52 15.78 10.55 11.26
CA SER A 52 15.71 11.24 12.57
C SER A 52 14.47 10.86 13.38
N PHE A 53 13.40 10.40 12.73
CA PHE A 53 12.20 9.86 13.38
C PHE A 53 12.28 8.35 13.65
N ARG A 54 13.38 7.69 13.26
CA ARG A 54 13.61 6.26 13.49
C ARG A 54 13.71 6.00 15.00
N SER A 55 12.59 5.71 15.61
CA SER A 55 12.58 4.91 16.83
C SER A 55 12.71 3.43 16.43
N GLU A 56 13.17 2.60 17.36
CA GLU A 56 13.31 1.15 17.14
C GLU A 56 12.05 0.47 16.61
N ASP A 57 10.88 1.11 16.75
CA ASP A 57 9.56 0.62 16.37
C ASP A 57 9.10 1.04 14.94
N VAL A 58 9.76 2.04 14.32
CA VAL A 58 9.36 2.58 12.98
C VAL A 58 10.16 1.91 11.83
N ASN A 59 11.21 1.18 12.17
CA ASN A 59 12.17 0.61 11.22
C ASN A 59 11.59 -0.41 10.21
N GLU A 60 10.37 -0.93 10.42
CA GLU A 60 9.82 -1.95 9.52
C GLU A 60 9.36 -1.40 8.17
N PHE A 61 9.06 -0.09 8.06
CA PHE A 61 8.53 0.49 6.83
C PHE A 61 9.60 1.04 5.89
N THR A 62 10.68 1.60 6.45
CA THR A 62 11.72 2.27 5.66
C THR A 62 13.06 1.55 5.72
N ASP A 63 13.29 0.66 6.68
CA ASP A 63 14.57 0.02 6.91
C ASP A 63 14.55 -1.47 6.58
N ALA A 64 14.85 -1.76 5.32
CA ALA A 64 14.97 -3.15 4.83
C ALA A 64 16.14 -3.90 5.49
N ALA A 65 17.20 -3.20 5.88
CA ALA A 65 18.42 -3.79 6.42
C ALA A 65 18.37 -4.02 7.94
N ALA A 66 17.70 -3.17 8.70
CA ALA A 66 17.69 -3.24 10.17
C ALA A 66 16.84 -4.40 10.73
N THR A 67 15.90 -4.93 9.96
CA THR A 67 14.99 -6.01 10.40
C THR A 67 15.63 -7.41 10.33
N VAL A 68 16.78 -7.56 9.69
CA VAL A 68 17.39 -8.89 9.48
C VAL A 68 17.95 -9.50 10.77
N ASN A 69 18.31 -8.69 11.78
CA ASN A 69 19.08 -9.15 12.94
C ASN A 69 18.50 -8.78 14.33
N LYS A 70 17.32 -8.18 14.47
CA LYS A 70 16.76 -7.89 15.80
C LYS A 70 15.95 -9.07 16.35
N VAL A 71 16.48 -9.72 17.39
CA VAL A 71 15.70 -10.62 18.26
C VAL A 71 14.71 -9.75 19.03
N ARG A 72 13.43 -9.83 18.71
CA ARG A 72 12.34 -9.17 19.45
C ARG A 72 12.23 -9.77 20.85
N ASP A 73 12.02 -8.92 21.85
CA ASP A 73 11.57 -9.36 23.18
C ASP A 73 10.11 -9.86 23.05
N PRO A 74 9.88 -11.19 23.19
CA PRO A 74 8.53 -11.76 23.01
C PRO A 74 7.54 -11.30 24.09
N SER A 75 8.03 -10.69 25.19
CA SER A 75 7.19 -10.23 26.31
C SER A 75 6.54 -8.87 26.05
N LYS A 76 7.00 -8.12 25.04
CA LYS A 76 6.46 -6.81 24.70
C LYS A 76 5.74 -6.86 23.35
N PRO A 77 4.43 -6.57 23.30
CA PRO A 77 3.71 -6.49 22.03
C PRO A 77 4.34 -5.41 21.13
N SER A 78 4.54 -5.75 19.87
CA SER A 78 4.93 -4.76 18.86
C SER A 78 3.86 -3.68 18.75
N GLN A 79 4.26 -2.49 18.33
CA GLN A 79 3.35 -1.42 17.91
C GLN A 79 3.67 -0.93 16.49
N SER A 80 4.53 -1.67 15.79
CA SER A 80 5.04 -1.26 14.47
C SER A 80 3.93 -1.15 13.41
N ASN A 81 3.01 -2.12 13.34
CA ASN A 81 1.92 -2.08 12.38
C ASN A 81 0.96 -0.92 12.64
N ARG A 82 0.65 -0.65 13.91
CA ARG A 82 -0.18 0.50 14.28
C ARG A 82 0.53 1.82 13.98
N THR A 83 1.80 1.95 14.30
CA THR A 83 2.62 3.13 14.00
C THR A 83 2.72 3.36 12.49
N ALA A 84 2.93 2.29 11.72
CA ALA A 84 2.92 2.35 10.26
C ALA A 84 1.56 2.82 9.69
N ALA A 85 0.44 2.37 10.26
CA ALA A 85 -0.88 2.81 9.84
C ALA A 85 -1.12 4.31 10.13
N ILE A 86 -0.64 4.81 11.28
CA ILE A 86 -0.70 6.25 11.60
C ILE A 86 0.11 7.05 10.57
N GLY A 87 1.33 6.63 10.27
CA GLY A 87 2.16 7.27 9.26
C GLY A 87 1.54 7.24 7.86
N ALA A 88 0.97 6.10 7.48
CA ALA A 88 0.29 5.92 6.19
C ALA A 88 -0.94 6.84 6.05
N GLU A 89 -1.73 7.00 7.12
CA GLU A 89 -2.86 7.92 7.15
C GLU A 89 -2.42 9.37 6.97
N GLU A 90 -1.39 9.83 7.71
CA GLU A 90 -0.92 11.22 7.63
C GLU A 90 -0.28 11.53 6.27
N LEU A 91 0.53 10.62 5.72
CA LEU A 91 1.12 10.80 4.38
C LEU A 91 0.05 10.85 3.29
N ALA A 92 -0.95 9.96 3.33
CA ALA A 92 -2.04 9.97 2.36
C ALA A 92 -3.00 11.16 2.53
N TRP A 93 -3.13 11.69 3.77
CA TRP A 93 -3.81 12.97 4.02
C TRP A 93 -3.10 14.14 3.34
N ALA A 94 -1.79 14.11 3.28
CA ALA A 94 -0.98 15.12 2.61
C ALA A 94 -1.05 14.97 1.08
N ASP A 95 -0.72 13.79 0.57
CA ASP A 95 -0.88 13.40 -0.85
C ASP A 95 -1.12 11.89 -0.96
N ALA A 96 -2.13 11.52 -1.74
CA ALA A 96 -2.58 10.14 -1.90
C ALA A 96 -1.51 9.18 -2.46
N ALA A 97 -0.59 9.67 -3.31
CA ALA A 97 0.45 8.87 -3.95
C ALA A 97 1.74 8.79 -3.11
N MET A 98 1.90 9.68 -2.12
CA MET A 98 3.19 9.93 -1.46
C MET A 98 3.83 8.65 -0.90
N LEU A 99 3.09 7.84 -0.15
CA LEU A 99 3.62 6.61 0.44
C LEU A 99 4.14 5.62 -0.64
N LEU A 100 3.47 5.58 -1.80
CA LEU A 100 3.83 4.69 -2.91
C LEU A 100 5.08 5.17 -3.68
N CYS A 101 5.43 6.45 -3.54
CA CYS A 101 6.59 7.06 -4.19
C CYS A 101 7.87 6.97 -3.36
N ILE A 102 7.78 6.68 -2.05
CA ILE A 102 8.93 6.59 -1.16
C ILE A 102 9.88 5.48 -1.64
N PRO A 103 11.19 5.78 -1.78
CA PRO A 103 12.21 4.77 -2.11
C PRO A 103 12.27 3.65 -1.08
N GLY A 104 12.55 2.44 -1.55
CA GLY A 104 12.65 1.26 -0.70
C GLY A 104 12.22 -0.02 -1.43
N PRO A 105 12.24 -1.18 -0.76
CA PRO A 105 11.86 -2.45 -1.35
C PRO A 105 10.36 -2.54 -1.69
N GLY A 106 9.54 -1.59 -1.27
CA GLY A 106 8.11 -1.51 -1.55
C GLY A 106 7.37 -2.82 -1.21
N LEU A 107 6.37 -3.14 -2.02
CA LEU A 107 5.62 -4.41 -1.89
C LEU A 107 6.46 -5.66 -2.23
N GLY A 108 7.62 -5.52 -2.89
CA GLY A 108 8.56 -6.62 -3.12
C GLY A 108 9.30 -7.05 -1.85
N GLY A 109 9.47 -6.14 -0.88
CA GLY A 109 10.19 -6.42 0.36
C GLY A 109 9.57 -7.52 1.24
N PRO A 110 8.27 -7.48 1.54
CA PRO A 110 7.61 -8.49 2.38
C PRO A 110 7.80 -9.94 1.92
N PRO A 111 7.64 -10.31 0.63
CA PRO A 111 7.95 -11.67 0.16
C PRO A 111 9.40 -12.08 0.39
N VAL A 112 10.35 -11.18 0.12
CA VAL A 112 11.78 -11.45 0.36
C VAL A 112 12.03 -11.70 1.85
N ARG A 113 11.46 -10.88 2.75
CA ARG A 113 11.56 -11.08 4.21
C ARG A 113 10.96 -12.40 4.67
N ALA A 114 9.80 -12.77 4.10
CA ALA A 114 9.04 -13.93 4.57
C ALA A 114 9.59 -15.27 4.08
N THR A 115 10.09 -15.34 2.83
CA THR A 115 10.51 -16.60 2.19
C THR A 115 11.97 -16.65 1.80
N GLY A 116 12.64 -15.51 1.66
CA GLY A 116 14.05 -15.49 1.26
C GLY A 116 14.95 -16.19 2.26
N THR A 117 16.00 -16.84 1.76
CA THR A 117 17.10 -17.35 2.60
C THR A 117 17.84 -16.20 3.26
N PRO A 118 18.68 -16.41 4.28
CA PRO A 118 19.51 -15.35 4.87
C PRO A 118 20.32 -14.60 3.82
N GLU A 119 20.94 -15.29 2.88
CA GLU A 119 21.76 -14.73 1.80
C GLU A 119 20.91 -13.89 0.84
N GLN A 120 19.71 -14.37 0.48
CA GLN A 120 18.77 -13.61 -0.35
C GLN A 120 18.27 -12.33 0.34
N LYS A 121 17.98 -12.40 1.64
CA LYS A 121 17.60 -11.23 2.43
C LYS A 121 18.71 -10.19 2.47
N GLU A 122 19.93 -10.62 2.78
CA GLU A 122 21.10 -9.73 2.79
C GLU A 122 21.33 -9.11 1.41
N ARG A 123 21.34 -9.92 0.35
CA ARG A 123 21.54 -9.43 -1.02
C ARG A 123 20.47 -8.45 -1.46
N PHE A 124 19.20 -8.84 -1.41
CA PHE A 124 18.14 -8.05 -2.03
C PHE A 124 17.63 -6.91 -1.15
N LEU A 125 17.60 -7.06 0.17
CA LEU A 125 17.18 -5.98 1.06
C LEU A 125 18.33 -5.05 1.41
N GLY A 126 19.57 -5.55 1.49
CA GLY A 126 20.76 -4.73 1.74
C GLY A 126 21.02 -3.68 0.65
N MET A 127 20.53 -3.90 -0.59
CA MET A 127 20.62 -2.91 -1.67
C MET A 127 19.94 -1.56 -1.35
N PHE A 128 19.07 -1.51 -0.36
CA PHE A 128 18.34 -0.30 0.05
C PHE A 128 18.97 0.41 1.26
N ALA A 129 20.11 -0.08 1.74
CA ALA A 129 20.84 0.62 2.79
C ALA A 129 21.46 1.91 2.26
N ASN A 130 21.48 2.97 3.09
CA ASN A 130 22.15 4.25 2.83
C ASN A 130 21.71 4.95 1.52
N MET A 131 20.45 4.79 1.12
CA MET A 131 19.91 5.42 -0.11
C MET A 131 19.93 6.95 -0.05
N GLU A 132 19.87 7.54 1.14
CA GLU A 132 19.96 9.01 1.33
C GLU A 132 21.32 9.58 0.91
N GLU A 133 22.38 8.77 0.97
CA GLU A 133 23.75 9.14 0.61
C GLU A 133 24.13 8.68 -0.81
N THR A 134 23.37 7.71 -1.34
CA THR A 134 23.64 7.08 -2.63
C THR A 134 22.54 7.37 -3.65
N GLU A 135 22.28 6.46 -4.54
CA GLU A 135 21.18 6.50 -5.49
C GLU A 135 19.86 6.05 -4.85
N LEU A 136 18.76 6.75 -5.13
CA LEU A 136 17.42 6.31 -4.72
C LEU A 136 17.04 5.02 -5.46
N LYS A 137 16.54 4.03 -4.73
CA LYS A 137 16.22 2.69 -5.26
C LYS A 137 14.81 2.28 -4.87
N TRP A 138 14.17 1.54 -5.77
CA TRP A 138 12.85 0.96 -5.54
C TRP A 138 12.88 -0.53 -5.83
N GLY A 139 12.08 -1.28 -5.08
CA GLY A 139 11.70 -2.65 -5.40
C GLY A 139 10.24 -2.70 -5.85
N ALA A 140 9.88 -3.72 -6.62
CA ALA A 140 8.53 -3.90 -7.13
C ALA A 140 7.98 -5.32 -6.90
N TYR A 141 6.65 -5.46 -7.14
CA TYR A 141 5.92 -6.70 -6.90
C TYR A 141 5.04 -7.04 -8.10
N GLY A 142 5.45 -8.01 -8.89
CA GLY A 142 4.83 -8.43 -10.14
C GLY A 142 3.98 -9.69 -9.98
N LEU A 143 2.74 -9.55 -9.51
CA LEU A 143 1.77 -10.64 -9.40
C LEU A 143 0.72 -10.58 -10.51
N THR A 144 0.09 -9.41 -10.68
CA THR A 144 -1.08 -9.19 -11.54
C THR A 144 -0.74 -9.37 -13.02
N GLU A 145 -1.61 -10.06 -13.75
CA GLU A 145 -1.53 -10.26 -15.19
C GLU A 145 -2.79 -9.74 -15.88
N PRO A 146 -2.78 -9.49 -17.22
CA PRO A 146 -3.98 -9.05 -17.95
C PRO A 146 -5.20 -9.95 -17.75
N GLY A 147 -5.00 -11.26 -17.57
CA GLY A 147 -6.07 -12.24 -17.33
C GLY A 147 -6.24 -12.68 -15.88
N ALA A 148 -5.40 -12.23 -14.94
CA ALA A 148 -5.36 -12.71 -13.57
C ALA A 148 -5.13 -11.55 -12.57
N GLY A 149 -6.17 -10.76 -12.31
CA GLY A 149 -6.18 -9.71 -11.29
C GLY A 149 -6.74 -10.24 -9.97
N SER A 150 -8.06 -10.36 -9.86
CA SER A 150 -8.72 -10.91 -8.66
C SER A 150 -8.51 -12.42 -8.51
N ASP A 151 -8.44 -13.15 -9.61
CA ASP A 151 -8.11 -14.58 -9.60
C ASP A 151 -6.60 -14.80 -9.77
N VAL A 152 -5.86 -14.50 -8.71
CA VAL A 152 -4.40 -14.67 -8.68
C VAL A 152 -3.94 -16.13 -8.77
N ALA A 153 -4.86 -17.09 -8.66
CA ALA A 153 -4.55 -18.51 -8.86
C ALA A 153 -4.40 -18.86 -10.34
N ALA A 154 -4.97 -18.04 -11.22
CA ALA A 154 -4.99 -18.25 -12.66
C ALA A 154 -3.86 -17.55 -13.42
N ILE A 155 -2.74 -17.20 -12.76
CA ILE A 155 -1.58 -16.62 -13.45
C ILE A 155 -1.04 -17.59 -14.52
N ARG A 156 -0.54 -17.02 -15.61
CA ARG A 156 -0.05 -17.76 -16.78
C ARG A 156 1.42 -17.46 -17.10
N THR A 157 2.04 -16.48 -16.48
CA THR A 157 3.48 -16.30 -16.59
C THR A 157 4.15 -17.62 -16.23
N SER A 158 4.78 -18.26 -17.21
CA SER A 158 5.38 -19.57 -17.05
C SER A 158 6.79 -19.48 -16.52
N CYS A 159 7.23 -20.54 -15.82
CA CYS A 159 8.63 -20.74 -15.48
C CYS A 159 9.00 -22.19 -15.68
N ARG A 160 10.16 -22.45 -16.28
CA ARG A 160 10.74 -23.78 -16.44
C ARG A 160 12.20 -23.77 -16.03
N LYS A 161 12.65 -24.84 -15.39
CA LYS A 161 14.06 -24.97 -15.02
C LYS A 161 14.89 -25.33 -16.24
N ASP A 162 16.08 -24.73 -16.34
CA ASP A 162 17.05 -24.95 -17.41
C ASP A 162 18.47 -24.90 -16.83
N GLY A 163 18.95 -26.04 -16.37
CA GLY A 163 20.24 -26.17 -15.65
C GLY A 163 20.23 -25.40 -14.33
N ASP A 164 21.13 -24.42 -14.22
CA ASP A 164 21.28 -23.53 -13.06
C ASP A 164 20.44 -22.22 -13.16
N HIS A 165 19.53 -22.17 -14.14
CA HIS A 165 18.65 -21.03 -14.37
C HIS A 165 17.19 -21.46 -14.50
N TRP A 166 16.31 -20.45 -14.43
CA TRP A 166 14.90 -20.55 -14.78
C TRP A 166 14.60 -19.64 -15.96
N ILE A 167 13.79 -20.12 -16.88
CA ILE A 167 13.31 -19.35 -18.03
C ILE A 167 11.88 -18.93 -17.73
N LEU A 168 11.65 -17.61 -17.68
CA LEU A 168 10.35 -17.02 -17.42
C LEU A 168 9.79 -16.41 -18.70
N ASN A 169 8.48 -16.66 -18.97
CA ASN A 169 7.76 -16.10 -20.11
C ASN A 169 6.38 -15.60 -19.67
N GLY A 170 6.04 -14.35 -19.98
CA GLY A 170 4.73 -13.78 -19.66
C GLY A 170 4.74 -12.26 -19.52
N ARG A 171 3.63 -11.73 -18.99
CA ARG A 171 3.44 -10.28 -18.79
C ARG A 171 2.83 -10.00 -17.44
N LYS A 172 3.32 -8.96 -16.78
CA LYS A 172 2.75 -8.41 -15.55
C LYS A 172 2.24 -7.01 -15.83
N CYS A 173 1.09 -6.65 -15.27
CA CYS A 173 0.50 -5.33 -15.48
C CYS A 173 0.18 -4.64 -14.14
N TYR A 174 0.08 -3.32 -14.20
CA TYR A 174 -0.20 -2.46 -13.04
C TYR A 174 0.84 -2.57 -11.91
N ILE A 175 2.11 -2.69 -12.27
CA ILE A 175 3.19 -2.87 -11.30
C ILE A 175 3.70 -1.51 -10.82
N THR A 176 3.40 -1.20 -9.57
CA THR A 176 3.86 0.01 -8.87
C THR A 176 5.37 0.07 -8.85
N ASN A 177 5.94 1.19 -9.29
CA ASN A 177 7.37 1.43 -9.45
C ASN A 177 8.10 0.43 -10.38
N GLY A 178 7.36 -0.29 -11.24
CA GLY A 178 7.92 -1.37 -12.05
C GLY A 178 9.03 -0.93 -12.99
N ALA A 179 8.95 0.26 -13.58
CA ALA A 179 9.97 0.77 -14.51
C ALA A 179 11.22 1.30 -13.80
N ARG A 180 11.08 1.83 -12.57
CA ARG A 180 12.20 2.37 -11.79
C ARG A 180 12.84 1.37 -10.84
N ALA A 181 12.19 0.23 -10.57
CA ALA A 181 12.67 -0.77 -9.62
C ALA A 181 14.04 -1.35 -10.04
N ILE A 182 14.94 -1.50 -9.06
CA ILE A 182 16.23 -2.19 -9.27
C ILE A 182 16.05 -3.71 -9.34
N TRP A 183 15.00 -4.23 -8.74
CA TRP A 183 14.52 -5.60 -8.87
C TRP A 183 13.01 -5.69 -8.63
N THR A 184 12.41 -6.74 -9.19
CA THR A 184 10.99 -7.03 -9.04
C THR A 184 10.78 -8.47 -8.57
N VAL A 185 9.94 -8.65 -7.56
CA VAL A 185 9.45 -10.00 -7.20
C VAL A 185 8.41 -10.43 -8.22
N ILE A 186 8.69 -11.47 -9.00
CA ILE A 186 7.83 -12.01 -10.06
C ILE A 186 7.23 -13.35 -9.61
N PHE A 187 5.90 -13.46 -9.72
CA PHE A 187 5.17 -14.71 -9.56
C PHE A 187 4.99 -15.39 -10.92
N ALA A 188 5.41 -16.63 -11.02
CA ALA A 188 5.25 -17.45 -12.22
C ALA A 188 4.70 -18.83 -11.85
N THR A 189 4.32 -19.63 -12.81
CA THR A 189 3.84 -21.01 -12.60
C THR A 189 4.62 -22.01 -13.44
N VAL A 190 4.91 -23.16 -12.86
CA VAL A 190 5.49 -24.30 -13.60
C VAL A 190 4.44 -25.02 -14.44
N ASP A 191 3.18 -24.97 -14.00
CA ASP A 191 2.03 -25.54 -14.70
C ASP A 191 0.73 -24.85 -14.22
N PRO A 192 0.01 -24.13 -15.10
CA PRO A 192 -1.26 -23.51 -14.74
C PRO A 192 -2.33 -24.49 -14.23
N ALA A 193 -2.29 -25.76 -14.64
CA ALA A 193 -3.24 -26.78 -14.19
C ALA A 193 -3.11 -27.11 -12.70
N LEU A 194 -1.94 -26.87 -12.12
CA LEU A 194 -1.69 -27.03 -10.68
C LEU A 194 -2.25 -25.88 -9.85
N GLY A 195 -2.73 -24.80 -10.48
CA GLY A 195 -3.18 -23.59 -9.78
C GLY A 195 -2.11 -23.08 -8.82
N ARG A 196 -2.49 -22.83 -7.58
CA ARG A 196 -1.57 -22.28 -6.54
C ARG A 196 -0.34 -23.15 -6.23
N ALA A 197 -0.45 -24.46 -6.41
CA ALA A 197 0.64 -25.39 -6.17
C ALA A 197 1.77 -25.28 -7.21
N GLY A 198 1.43 -24.79 -8.41
CA GLY A 198 2.41 -24.54 -9.48
C GLY A 198 3.20 -23.25 -9.31
N HIS A 199 2.81 -22.37 -8.38
CA HIS A 199 3.43 -21.05 -8.28
C HIS A 199 4.87 -21.13 -7.73
N ARG A 200 5.71 -20.28 -8.33
CA ARG A 200 7.10 -20.01 -7.92
C ARG A 200 7.27 -18.48 -7.86
N THR A 201 8.17 -18.04 -7.01
CA THR A 201 8.42 -16.61 -6.79
C THR A 201 9.88 -16.31 -6.98
N PHE A 202 10.21 -15.38 -7.87
CA PHE A 202 11.58 -15.04 -8.25
C PHE A 202 11.86 -13.56 -7.95
N VAL A 203 13.10 -13.22 -7.63
CA VAL A 203 13.61 -11.86 -7.71
C VAL A 203 14.27 -11.67 -9.07
N VAL A 204 13.69 -10.84 -9.92
CA VAL A 204 14.23 -10.51 -11.23
C VAL A 204 14.86 -9.11 -11.15
N GLU A 205 16.16 -9.02 -11.37
CA GLU A 205 16.91 -7.78 -11.30
C GLU A 205 16.77 -6.99 -12.62
N LYS A 206 16.80 -5.67 -12.53
CA LYS A 206 16.79 -4.79 -13.71
C LYS A 206 17.98 -5.10 -14.60
N GLY A 207 17.75 -5.21 -15.90
CA GLY A 207 18.79 -5.56 -16.88
C GLY A 207 18.99 -7.07 -17.06
N THR A 208 18.20 -7.93 -16.39
CA THR A 208 18.20 -9.37 -16.70
C THR A 208 17.77 -9.58 -18.16
N PRO A 209 18.53 -10.34 -18.98
CA PRO A 209 18.17 -10.59 -20.37
C PRO A 209 16.78 -11.19 -20.49
N GLY A 210 15.95 -10.62 -21.38
CA GLY A 210 14.55 -11.02 -21.56
C GLY A 210 13.58 -10.39 -20.55
N PHE A 211 14.05 -9.47 -19.69
CA PHE A 211 13.19 -8.68 -18.80
C PHE A 211 13.13 -7.22 -19.27
N GLU A 212 11.97 -6.80 -19.74
CA GLU A 212 11.76 -5.49 -20.32
C GLU A 212 10.59 -4.74 -19.67
N ILE A 213 10.66 -3.42 -19.73
CA ILE A 213 9.56 -2.55 -19.34
C ILE A 213 8.67 -2.36 -20.58
N GLY A 214 7.41 -2.74 -20.46
CA GLY A 214 6.40 -2.46 -21.46
C GLY A 214 5.95 -1.00 -21.43
N LYS A 215 4.65 -0.77 -21.30
CA LYS A 215 4.11 0.59 -21.16
C LYS A 215 4.10 1.08 -19.72
N ILE A 216 4.21 2.39 -19.55
CA ILE A 216 3.87 3.09 -18.31
C ILE A 216 2.40 3.52 -18.42
N GLU A 217 1.60 3.20 -17.39
CA GLU A 217 0.14 3.41 -17.42
C GLU A 217 -0.22 4.87 -17.21
N GLU A 218 -1.06 5.40 -18.10
CA GLU A 218 -1.77 6.66 -17.90
C GLU A 218 -2.97 6.44 -16.98
N LYS A 219 -2.97 7.10 -15.80
CA LYS A 219 -3.93 6.79 -14.74
C LYS A 219 -4.90 7.93 -14.46
N LEU A 220 -6.10 7.58 -13.98
CA LEU A 220 -7.09 8.52 -13.48
C LEU A 220 -6.53 9.33 -12.29
N GLY A 221 -6.01 8.65 -11.28
CA GLY A 221 -5.45 9.20 -10.04
C GLY A 221 -4.13 8.53 -9.67
N LEU A 222 -3.54 8.92 -8.53
CA LEU A 222 -2.20 8.53 -8.09
C LEU A 222 -1.15 8.75 -9.18
N ARG A 223 -1.28 9.85 -9.92
CA ARG A 223 -0.51 10.06 -11.15
C ARG A 223 0.97 10.27 -10.87
N ALA A 224 1.33 10.79 -9.68
CA ALA A 224 2.72 10.97 -9.27
C ALA A 224 3.46 9.64 -9.00
N ASN A 225 2.74 8.55 -8.80
CA ASN A 225 3.34 7.23 -8.65
C ASN A 225 3.38 6.52 -10.02
N GLU A 226 4.55 6.06 -10.45
CA GLU A 226 4.72 5.30 -11.68
C GLU A 226 4.12 3.88 -11.53
N THR A 227 3.49 3.40 -12.59
CA THR A 227 2.89 2.07 -12.68
C THR A 227 3.16 1.52 -14.08
N ALA A 228 3.80 0.36 -14.17
CA ALA A 228 4.29 -0.19 -15.44
C ALA A 228 3.71 -1.58 -15.76
N GLU A 229 3.75 -1.91 -17.05
CA GLU A 229 3.73 -3.27 -17.56
C GLU A 229 5.16 -3.82 -17.58
N LEU A 230 5.32 -5.10 -17.23
CA LEU A 230 6.60 -5.82 -17.30
C LEU A 230 6.43 -6.98 -18.27
N VAL A 231 7.40 -7.16 -19.15
CA VAL A 231 7.44 -8.20 -20.18
C VAL A 231 8.60 -9.13 -19.90
N LEU A 232 8.32 -10.43 -19.94
CA LEU A 232 9.31 -11.49 -19.78
C LEU A 232 9.28 -12.36 -21.03
N GLU A 233 10.37 -12.37 -21.81
CA GLU A 233 10.53 -13.12 -23.04
C GLU A 233 11.86 -13.90 -22.95
N ASP A 234 11.75 -15.20 -22.74
CA ASP A 234 12.89 -16.09 -22.44
C ASP A 234 13.82 -15.50 -21.35
N CYS A 235 13.20 -14.87 -20.35
CA CYS A 235 13.91 -14.20 -19.29
C CYS A 235 14.69 -15.22 -18.44
N ARG A 236 16.03 -15.16 -18.49
CA ARG A 236 16.93 -16.07 -17.77
C ARG A 236 17.24 -15.57 -16.37
N VAL A 237 16.67 -16.24 -15.39
CA VAL A 237 16.81 -15.90 -13.98
C VAL A 237 17.64 -16.97 -13.29
N PRO A 238 18.74 -16.62 -12.58
CA PRO A 238 19.55 -17.59 -11.84
C PRO A 238 18.72 -18.37 -10.81
N ASP A 239 19.05 -19.65 -10.60
CA ASP A 239 18.39 -20.50 -9.59
C ASP A 239 18.45 -19.88 -8.18
N ALA A 240 19.55 -19.21 -7.88
CA ALA A 240 19.76 -18.46 -6.62
C ALA A 240 18.72 -17.32 -6.39
N ASN A 241 17.98 -16.92 -7.42
CA ASN A 241 16.93 -15.88 -7.34
C ASN A 241 15.53 -16.47 -7.12
N LEU A 242 15.36 -17.81 -7.09
CA LEU A 242 14.13 -18.46 -6.62
C LEU A 242 14.02 -18.25 -5.11
N LEU A 243 13.03 -17.48 -4.65
CA LEU A 243 12.89 -17.14 -3.23
C LEU A 243 12.69 -18.37 -2.36
N GLY A 244 13.59 -18.56 -1.40
CA GLY A 244 13.57 -19.69 -0.47
C GLY A 244 14.13 -21.00 -1.05
N GLY A 245 14.58 -20.99 -2.32
CA GLY A 245 15.06 -22.20 -3.01
C GLY A 245 13.94 -23.20 -3.30
N GLU A 246 14.25 -24.32 -3.94
CA GLU A 246 13.25 -25.35 -4.31
C GLU A 246 12.58 -25.99 -3.09
N GLU A 247 13.28 -26.08 -1.97
CA GLU A 247 12.75 -26.68 -0.73
C GLU A 247 11.51 -25.95 -0.21
N ALA A 248 11.43 -24.63 -0.41
CA ALA A 248 10.26 -23.84 -0.02
C ALA A 248 8.97 -24.24 -0.77
N TYR A 249 9.11 -24.94 -1.89
CA TYR A 249 7.98 -25.35 -2.76
C TYR A 249 7.70 -26.87 -2.70
N ALA A 250 8.39 -27.62 -1.87
CA ALA A 250 8.17 -29.06 -1.67
C ALA A 250 6.76 -29.36 -1.13
N SER A 251 6.15 -28.42 -0.37
CA SER A 251 4.76 -28.53 0.08
C SER A 251 3.81 -27.83 -0.89
N ARG A 252 2.63 -28.43 -1.18
CA ARG A 252 1.61 -27.88 -2.11
C ARG A 252 1.11 -26.47 -1.79
N ALA A 253 1.43 -25.91 -0.63
CA ALA A 253 0.93 -24.63 -0.18
C ALA A 253 2.03 -23.56 0.02
N GLY A 254 3.31 -23.90 -0.03
CA GLY A 254 4.41 -23.09 0.52
C GLY A 254 4.51 -21.67 -0.04
N GLY A 255 4.76 -21.52 -1.35
CA GLY A 255 5.04 -20.20 -1.94
C GLY A 255 3.84 -19.26 -1.99
N PHE A 256 2.65 -19.76 -2.37
CA PHE A 256 1.44 -18.93 -2.47
C PHE A 256 0.93 -18.48 -1.09
N MET A 257 0.94 -19.36 -0.09
CA MET A 257 0.48 -19.03 1.26
C MET A 257 1.29 -17.90 1.89
N THR A 258 2.58 -17.87 1.62
CA THR A 258 3.46 -16.81 2.15
C THR A 258 3.19 -15.47 1.47
N ALA A 259 2.95 -15.47 0.16
CA ALA A 259 2.52 -14.28 -0.56
C ALA A 259 1.20 -13.72 0.00
N MET A 260 0.23 -14.58 0.32
CA MET A 260 -1.05 -14.14 0.87
C MET A 260 -0.95 -13.59 2.29
N LYS A 261 -0.08 -14.15 3.14
CA LYS A 261 0.19 -13.60 4.48
C LYS A 261 0.74 -12.17 4.43
N THR A 262 1.49 -11.84 3.38
CA THR A 262 1.96 -10.47 3.15
C THR A 262 0.79 -9.48 3.10
N PHE A 263 -0.27 -9.82 2.37
CA PHE A 263 -1.45 -8.95 2.23
C PHE A 263 -2.25 -8.75 3.52
N ASP A 264 -2.20 -9.67 4.47
CA ASP A 264 -2.88 -9.52 5.74
C ASP A 264 -2.29 -8.37 6.59
N ASN A 265 -1.02 -8.04 6.35
CA ASN A 265 -0.33 -6.90 6.99
C ASN A 265 -0.43 -5.61 6.16
N THR A 266 -0.45 -5.69 4.83
CA THR A 266 -0.46 -4.48 3.97
C THR A 266 -1.87 -3.91 3.77
N ARG A 267 -2.93 -4.73 3.76
CA ARG A 267 -4.32 -4.27 3.61
C ARG A 267 -4.77 -3.24 4.66
N PRO A 268 -4.45 -3.39 5.96
CA PRO A 268 -4.75 -2.35 6.94
C PRO A 268 -4.08 -1.01 6.63
N LEU A 269 -2.86 -1.03 6.06
CA LEU A 269 -2.16 0.20 5.66
C LEU A 269 -2.85 0.89 4.48
N VAL A 270 -3.31 0.11 3.49
CA VAL A 270 -4.16 0.63 2.40
C VAL A 270 -5.44 1.24 2.97
N GLY A 271 -6.04 0.60 3.97
CA GLY A 271 -7.19 1.15 4.70
C GLY A 271 -6.86 2.49 5.38
N ALA A 272 -5.71 2.58 6.05
CA ALA A 272 -5.24 3.82 6.69
C ALA A 272 -5.04 4.95 5.66
N MET A 273 -4.41 4.65 4.53
CA MET A 273 -4.24 5.62 3.43
C MET A 273 -5.59 6.12 2.91
N ALA A 274 -6.54 5.22 2.69
CA ALA A 274 -7.89 5.60 2.27
C ALA A 274 -8.56 6.53 3.29
N VAL A 275 -8.46 6.22 4.60
CA VAL A 275 -8.97 7.09 5.67
C VAL A 275 -8.29 8.46 5.61
N GLY A 276 -6.97 8.53 5.36
CA GLY A 276 -6.22 9.78 5.23
C GLY A 276 -6.77 10.68 4.12
N ILE A 277 -7.03 10.12 2.93
CA ILE A 277 -7.60 10.86 1.80
C ILE A 277 -9.03 11.33 2.11
N GLY A 278 -9.87 10.42 2.65
CA GLY A 278 -11.24 10.76 3.04
C GLY A 278 -11.28 11.85 4.11
N ARG A 279 -10.34 11.81 5.08
CA ARG A 279 -10.16 12.84 6.11
C ARG A 279 -9.77 14.19 5.49
N ALA A 280 -8.87 14.20 4.51
CA ALA A 280 -8.47 15.41 3.82
C ALA A 280 -9.68 16.09 3.15
N ALA A 281 -10.50 15.32 2.43
CA ALA A 281 -11.71 15.81 1.79
C ALA A 281 -12.76 16.29 2.82
N TYR A 282 -12.95 15.54 3.90
CA TYR A 282 -13.84 15.90 5.00
C TYR A 282 -13.45 17.22 5.67
N GLU A 283 -12.18 17.36 6.05
CA GLU A 283 -11.66 18.56 6.71
C GLU A 283 -11.82 19.79 5.79
N TYR A 284 -11.51 19.61 4.51
CA TYR A 284 -11.68 20.67 3.51
C TYR A 284 -13.14 21.14 3.41
N ALA A 285 -14.07 20.20 3.25
CA ALA A 285 -15.50 20.53 3.16
C ALA A 285 -16.02 21.17 4.46
N ARG A 286 -15.57 20.68 5.63
CA ARG A 286 -15.90 21.25 6.93
C ARG A 286 -15.45 22.72 7.05
N ASP A 287 -14.22 22.99 6.64
CA ASP A 287 -13.65 24.34 6.76
C ASP A 287 -14.30 25.27 5.72
N PHE A 288 -14.54 24.79 4.50
CA PHE A 288 -15.33 25.52 3.50
C PHE A 288 -16.73 25.91 4.02
N VAL A 289 -17.42 24.99 4.69
CA VAL A 289 -18.74 25.27 5.27
C VAL A 289 -18.66 26.36 6.35
N LYS A 290 -17.65 26.32 7.21
CA LYS A 290 -17.46 27.34 8.24
C LYS A 290 -17.27 28.73 7.65
N GLU A 291 -16.51 28.84 6.57
CA GLU A 291 -16.18 30.10 5.93
C GLU A 291 -17.34 30.67 5.09
N ASN A 292 -18.08 29.79 4.40
CA ASN A 292 -19.03 30.22 3.36
C ASN A 292 -20.47 30.11 3.78
N TYR A 293 -20.87 29.32 4.76
CA TYR A 293 -22.26 29.09 5.14
C TYR A 293 -22.65 29.67 6.50
N VAL A 294 -21.70 30.07 7.33
CA VAL A 294 -21.95 30.58 8.71
C VAL A 294 -22.49 32.01 8.74
N LEU A 295 -22.41 32.73 7.63
CA LEU A 295 -22.41 34.19 7.68
C LEU A 295 -23.77 34.89 7.57
N SER A 296 -24.89 34.24 7.47
CA SER A 296 -26.02 35.19 7.42
C SER A 296 -27.43 34.71 7.72
N ARG A 297 -27.76 33.43 7.84
CA ARG A 297 -29.14 33.02 8.18
C ARG A 297 -29.24 31.62 8.76
N PRO A 298 -30.11 31.35 9.76
CA PRO A 298 -30.50 30.01 10.16
C PRO A 298 -31.32 29.39 9.02
N ILE A 299 -30.66 28.73 8.08
CA ILE A 299 -31.32 28.09 6.96
C ILE A 299 -31.46 26.58 7.31
N PRO A 300 -32.62 25.95 7.05
CA PRO A 300 -32.78 24.48 7.16
C PRO A 300 -31.71 23.70 6.40
N ARG A 301 -31.14 24.28 5.36
CA ARG A 301 -30.00 23.84 4.59
C ARG A 301 -28.76 23.60 5.44
N TYR A 302 -28.53 24.40 6.48
CA TYR A 302 -27.38 24.25 7.38
C TYR A 302 -27.47 22.94 8.19
N ALA A 303 -28.64 22.57 8.69
CA ALA A 303 -28.83 21.32 9.41
C ALA A 303 -28.55 20.10 8.51
N ALA A 304 -28.98 20.15 7.24
CA ALA A 304 -28.73 19.09 6.26
C ALA A 304 -27.22 18.93 5.96
N ILE A 305 -26.47 20.03 5.81
CA ILE A 305 -25.04 20.02 5.61
C ILE A 305 -24.30 19.51 6.85
N ALA A 306 -24.69 19.96 8.04
CA ALA A 306 -24.12 19.49 9.30
C ALA A 306 -24.31 17.96 9.49
N GLU A 307 -25.49 17.44 9.11
CA GLU A 307 -25.78 16.02 9.13
C GLU A 307 -24.89 15.24 8.14
N ARG A 308 -24.70 15.75 6.93
CA ARG A 308 -23.78 15.14 5.94
C ARG A 308 -22.35 15.07 6.48
N LEU A 309 -21.82 16.17 7.01
CA LEU A 309 -20.50 16.22 7.64
C LEU A 309 -20.38 15.21 8.80
N ALA A 310 -21.39 15.15 9.68
CA ALA A 310 -21.41 14.19 10.77
C ALA A 310 -21.42 12.73 10.29
N LYS A 311 -22.12 12.43 9.19
CA LYS A 311 -22.12 11.09 8.57
C LYS A 311 -20.74 10.74 7.99
N ILE A 312 -20.07 11.67 7.33
CA ILE A 312 -18.70 11.48 6.82
C ILE A 312 -17.77 11.16 7.99
N GLY A 313 -17.74 12.02 9.01
CA GLY A 313 -16.88 11.85 10.17
C GLY A 313 -17.05 10.48 10.85
N ARG A 314 -18.31 10.07 11.12
CA ARG A 314 -18.61 8.77 11.73
C ARG A 314 -18.13 7.58 10.89
N ARG A 315 -18.30 7.61 9.56
CA ARG A 315 -17.86 6.52 8.68
C ARG A 315 -16.35 6.40 8.62
N LEU A 316 -15.65 7.53 8.55
CA LEU A 316 -14.18 7.55 8.55
C LEU A 316 -13.63 7.07 9.88
N GLU A 317 -14.23 7.47 11.01
CA GLU A 317 -13.82 7.03 12.35
C GLU A 317 -14.06 5.55 12.57
N ALA A 318 -15.20 5.02 12.12
CA ALA A 318 -15.49 3.59 12.14
C ALA A 318 -14.46 2.80 11.29
N ALA A 319 -14.10 3.30 10.12
CA ALA A 319 -13.08 2.68 9.26
C ALA A 319 -11.70 2.71 9.93
N ARG A 320 -11.30 3.82 10.53
CA ARG A 320 -10.04 3.94 11.30
C ARG A 320 -9.99 2.96 12.47
N SER A 321 -11.09 2.79 13.18
CA SER A 321 -11.19 1.83 14.28
C SER A 321 -10.97 0.39 13.80
N LEU A 322 -11.48 0.02 12.62
CA LEU A 322 -11.20 -1.28 12.00
C LEU A 322 -9.74 -1.44 11.60
N VAL A 323 -9.11 -0.39 11.06
CA VAL A 323 -7.67 -0.38 10.77
C VAL A 323 -6.86 -0.62 12.04
N TYR A 324 -7.15 0.10 13.10
CA TYR A 324 -6.44 -0.06 14.38
C TYR A 324 -6.65 -1.44 15.00
N ARG A 325 -7.85 -2.02 14.87
CA ARG A 325 -8.10 -3.39 15.28
C ARG A 325 -7.25 -4.39 14.51
N ALA A 326 -7.19 -4.25 13.18
CA ALA A 326 -6.43 -5.16 12.33
C ALA A 326 -4.91 -5.06 12.60
N THR A 327 -4.39 -3.84 12.78
CA THR A 327 -2.97 -3.62 13.10
C THR A 327 -2.62 -4.08 14.52
N TYR A 328 -3.50 -3.89 15.50
CA TYR A 328 -3.32 -4.42 16.85
C TYR A 328 -3.18 -5.96 16.85
N LEU A 329 -4.03 -6.66 16.12
CA LEU A 329 -3.93 -8.12 16.01
C LEU A 329 -2.60 -8.55 15.37
N ALA A 330 -2.16 -7.84 14.32
CA ALA A 330 -0.86 -8.07 13.70
C ALA A 330 0.29 -7.84 14.68
N ASP A 331 0.25 -6.76 15.46
CA ASP A 331 1.24 -6.43 16.48
C ASP A 331 1.32 -7.50 17.59
N MET A 332 0.20 -8.13 17.90
CA MET A 332 0.10 -9.26 18.84
C MET A 332 0.41 -10.61 18.19
N SER A 333 0.80 -10.65 16.91
CA SER A 333 1.02 -11.89 16.14
C SER A 333 -0.22 -12.81 16.09
N ILE A 334 -1.42 -12.23 16.20
CA ILE A 334 -2.71 -12.94 16.09
C ILE A 334 -3.17 -12.89 14.62
N PRO A 335 -3.61 -14.01 14.02
CA PRO A 335 -4.14 -14.02 12.65
C PRO A 335 -5.25 -12.99 12.46
N ASN A 336 -5.11 -12.09 11.48
CA ASN A 336 -5.99 -10.93 11.29
C ASN A 336 -6.61 -10.83 9.89
N ALA A 337 -6.58 -11.88 9.08
CA ALA A 337 -7.05 -11.86 7.69
C ALA A 337 -8.48 -11.33 7.52
N LYS A 338 -9.37 -11.64 8.46
CA LYS A 338 -10.76 -11.14 8.49
C LYS A 338 -10.79 -9.65 8.76
N GLU A 339 -10.14 -9.21 9.82
CA GLU A 339 -10.09 -7.81 10.25
C GLU A 339 -9.35 -6.92 9.23
N ALA A 340 -8.27 -7.41 8.64
CA ALA A 340 -7.55 -6.72 7.56
C ALA A 340 -8.45 -6.49 6.33
N SER A 341 -9.24 -7.51 5.95
CA SER A 341 -10.21 -7.38 4.86
C SER A 341 -11.36 -6.43 5.22
N MET A 342 -11.86 -6.48 6.46
CA MET A 342 -12.90 -5.55 6.95
C MET A 342 -12.40 -4.10 6.93
N ALA A 343 -11.20 -3.86 7.43
CA ALA A 343 -10.56 -2.54 7.44
C ALA A 343 -10.45 -1.97 6.03
N LYS A 344 -9.88 -2.73 5.10
CA LYS A 344 -9.67 -2.30 3.70
C LYS A 344 -10.98 -2.02 2.98
N ALA A 345 -11.98 -2.90 3.09
CA ALA A 345 -13.26 -2.73 2.43
C ALA A 345 -14.04 -1.53 2.99
N ALA A 346 -14.08 -1.37 4.32
CA ALA A 346 -14.79 -0.26 4.96
C ALA A 346 -14.12 1.09 4.65
N ALA A 347 -12.79 1.15 4.74
CA ALA A 347 -12.04 2.39 4.51
C ALA A 347 -12.15 2.88 3.07
N GLY A 348 -11.98 1.99 2.07
CA GLY A 348 -12.11 2.35 0.65
C GLY A 348 -13.48 2.94 0.34
N GLN A 349 -14.56 2.30 0.80
CA GLN A 349 -15.92 2.78 0.58
C GLN A 349 -16.24 4.08 1.33
N ALA A 350 -15.82 4.18 2.59
CA ALA A 350 -16.02 5.39 3.39
C ALA A 350 -15.32 6.61 2.78
N ALA A 351 -14.09 6.43 2.30
CA ALA A 351 -13.30 7.50 1.74
C ALA A 351 -13.78 7.92 0.33
N ILE A 352 -14.17 6.97 -0.54
CA ILE A 352 -14.81 7.30 -1.82
C ILE A 352 -16.05 8.16 -1.57
N TRP A 353 -16.93 7.72 -0.66
CA TRP A 353 -18.13 8.46 -0.33
C TRP A 353 -17.82 9.82 0.27
N ALA A 354 -16.79 9.93 1.15
CA ALA A 354 -16.37 11.21 1.72
C ALA A 354 -15.90 12.20 0.65
N CYS A 355 -15.16 11.76 -0.36
CA CYS A 355 -14.73 12.63 -1.46
C CYS A 355 -15.91 13.11 -2.31
N ILE A 356 -16.88 12.24 -2.61
CA ILE A 356 -18.10 12.60 -3.34
C ILE A 356 -18.89 13.66 -2.56
N GLU A 357 -19.16 13.38 -1.28
CA GLU A 357 -19.92 14.29 -0.40
C GLU A 357 -19.22 15.65 -0.25
N ALA A 358 -17.88 15.66 -0.15
CA ALA A 358 -17.12 16.90 -0.04
C ALA A 358 -17.27 17.78 -1.28
N ILE A 359 -17.23 17.20 -2.49
CA ILE A 359 -17.48 17.91 -3.75
C ILE A 359 -18.89 18.48 -3.75
N GLU A 360 -19.90 17.68 -3.40
CA GLU A 360 -21.31 18.13 -3.39
C GLU A 360 -21.58 19.21 -2.34
N ILE A 361 -20.90 19.18 -1.18
CA ILE A 361 -20.98 20.23 -0.16
C ILE A 361 -20.42 21.55 -0.68
N CYS A 362 -19.32 21.51 -1.43
CA CYS A 362 -18.74 22.69 -2.07
C CYS A 362 -19.56 23.16 -3.29
N GLY A 363 -20.54 22.37 -3.76
CA GLY A 363 -21.40 22.67 -4.90
C GLY A 363 -20.66 22.53 -6.24
N ALA A 364 -21.15 23.25 -7.26
CA ALA A 364 -20.58 23.17 -8.61
C ALA A 364 -19.09 23.53 -8.66
N HIS A 365 -18.67 24.47 -7.84
CA HIS A 365 -17.25 24.86 -7.71
C HIS A 365 -16.36 23.72 -7.23
N GLY A 366 -16.87 22.77 -6.43
CA GLY A 366 -16.13 21.63 -5.92
C GLY A 366 -15.56 20.69 -7.00
N SER A 367 -16.08 20.76 -8.23
CA SER A 367 -15.60 19.99 -9.38
C SER A 367 -14.61 20.74 -10.26
N LEU A 368 -14.32 22.02 -9.96
CA LEU A 368 -13.44 22.87 -10.78
C LEU A 368 -11.98 22.76 -10.32
N GLN A 369 -11.08 22.54 -11.28
CA GLN A 369 -9.63 22.50 -11.02
C GLN A 369 -9.07 23.88 -10.62
N THR A 370 -9.74 24.97 -10.98
CA THR A 370 -9.28 26.33 -10.70
C THR A 370 -9.50 26.77 -9.25
N GLU A 371 -10.58 26.32 -8.60
CA GLU A 371 -10.97 26.78 -7.27
C GLU A 371 -10.73 25.74 -6.19
N HIS A 372 -11.07 24.49 -6.48
CA HIS A 372 -11.01 23.39 -5.52
C HIS A 372 -10.21 22.17 -6.05
N ALA A 373 -9.08 22.43 -6.68
CA ALA A 373 -8.27 21.46 -7.39
C ALA A 373 -7.87 20.22 -6.54
N LEU A 374 -7.71 20.39 -5.21
CA LEU A 374 -7.44 19.26 -4.33
C LEU A 374 -8.64 18.31 -4.18
N LEU A 375 -9.88 18.83 -4.17
CA LEU A 375 -11.08 17.96 -4.09
C LEU A 375 -11.21 17.10 -5.34
N GLU A 376 -11.02 17.68 -6.52
CA GLU A 376 -11.02 16.97 -7.79
C GLU A 376 -9.93 15.90 -7.81
N LYS A 377 -8.71 16.24 -7.36
CA LYS A 377 -7.60 15.31 -7.28
C LYS A 377 -7.90 14.15 -6.31
N TRP A 378 -8.36 14.42 -5.09
CA TRP A 378 -8.67 13.37 -4.13
C TRP A 378 -9.78 12.44 -4.60
N PHE A 379 -10.77 12.96 -5.32
CA PHE A 379 -11.83 12.15 -5.95
C PHE A 379 -11.26 11.16 -6.99
N ARG A 380 -10.31 11.60 -7.81
CA ARG A 380 -9.63 10.74 -8.78
C ARG A 380 -8.73 9.72 -8.08
N ASP A 381 -7.97 10.16 -7.10
CA ASP A 381 -6.99 9.35 -6.40
C ASP A 381 -7.64 8.22 -5.58
N ILE A 382 -8.72 8.53 -4.86
CA ILE A 382 -9.34 7.59 -3.93
C ILE A 382 -9.90 6.35 -4.62
N LYS A 383 -10.26 6.43 -5.89
CA LYS A 383 -10.93 5.33 -6.59
C LYS A 383 -10.14 4.03 -6.59
N VAL A 384 -8.83 4.09 -6.76
CA VAL A 384 -7.97 2.90 -6.82
C VAL A 384 -7.83 2.20 -5.47
N TYR A 385 -8.06 2.90 -4.36
CA TYR A 385 -7.96 2.32 -3.02
C TYR A 385 -9.03 1.25 -2.71
N ASP A 386 -10.12 1.20 -3.46
CA ASP A 386 -11.06 0.08 -3.42
C ASP A 386 -10.71 -1.06 -4.41
N ILE A 387 -9.68 -0.86 -5.26
CA ILE A 387 -9.32 -1.79 -6.34
C ILE A 387 -8.06 -2.59 -6.00
N PHE A 388 -6.92 -1.92 -5.79
CA PHE A 388 -5.64 -2.58 -5.60
C PHE A 388 -5.54 -3.33 -4.25
N GLU A 389 -4.57 -4.24 -4.12
CA GLU A 389 -4.41 -5.18 -2.99
C GLU A 389 -5.67 -6.04 -2.69
N GLY A 390 -6.41 -6.34 -3.74
CA GLY A 390 -7.68 -7.06 -3.71
C GLY A 390 -8.87 -6.11 -3.61
N THR A 391 -9.73 -6.19 -4.62
CA THR A 391 -10.92 -5.32 -4.72
C THR A 391 -11.82 -5.43 -3.50
N GLY A 392 -12.64 -4.41 -3.24
CA GLY A 392 -13.66 -4.45 -2.19
C GLY A 392 -14.57 -5.68 -2.27
N ASN A 393 -14.83 -6.21 -3.48
CA ASN A 393 -15.58 -7.45 -3.66
C ASN A 393 -14.80 -8.67 -3.17
N ILE A 394 -13.50 -8.76 -3.49
CA ILE A 394 -12.63 -9.84 -2.97
C ILE A 394 -12.54 -9.77 -1.45
N GLN A 395 -12.43 -8.58 -0.87
CA GLN A 395 -12.42 -8.43 0.59
C GLN A 395 -13.72 -8.98 1.21
N ARG A 396 -14.89 -8.67 0.63
CA ARG A 396 -16.19 -9.20 1.10
C ARG A 396 -16.25 -10.72 0.99
N ILE A 397 -15.70 -11.33 -0.06
CA ILE A 397 -15.59 -12.79 -0.19
C ILE A 397 -14.72 -13.37 0.93
N VAL A 398 -13.58 -12.74 1.23
CA VAL A 398 -12.70 -13.19 2.34
C VAL A 398 -13.43 -13.09 3.68
N ILE A 399 -14.10 -11.97 3.94
CA ILE A 399 -14.87 -11.74 5.17
C ILE A 399 -15.94 -12.81 5.33
N SER A 400 -16.77 -13.05 4.32
CA SER A 400 -17.87 -14.03 4.38
C SER A 400 -17.36 -15.45 4.61
N LYS A 401 -16.29 -15.86 3.91
CA LYS A 401 -15.66 -17.17 4.11
C LYS A 401 -15.16 -17.35 5.55
N ARG A 402 -14.52 -16.34 6.12
CA ARG A 402 -14.02 -16.40 7.51
C ARG A 402 -15.14 -16.46 8.52
N ILE A 403 -16.20 -15.65 8.37
CA ILE A 403 -17.38 -15.69 9.25
C ILE A 403 -18.04 -17.08 9.20
N LEU A 404 -18.23 -17.64 8.00
CA LEU A 404 -18.83 -18.97 7.85
C LEU A 404 -17.95 -20.10 8.41
N THR A 405 -16.63 -19.93 8.39
CA THR A 405 -15.71 -20.90 9.02
C THR A 405 -15.81 -20.80 10.55
N ASP A 406 -15.85 -19.58 11.09
CA ASP A 406 -15.98 -19.34 12.52
C ASP A 406 -17.32 -19.92 13.05
N LEU A 407 -18.42 -19.79 12.30
CA LEU A 407 -19.74 -20.34 12.66
C LEU A 407 -19.79 -21.88 12.64
N LYS A 408 -18.97 -22.55 11.84
CA LYS A 408 -18.89 -24.03 11.81
C LYS A 408 -18.09 -24.59 12.99
N ALA A 409 -17.36 -23.74 13.71
CA ALA A 409 -16.60 -24.11 14.89
C ALA A 409 -17.42 -24.08 16.19
N PHE A 410 -18.68 -23.63 16.12
CA PHE A 410 -19.72 -23.73 17.17
C PHE A 410 -20.73 -24.83 16.85
#